data_f03c78c3ca36e53251e3de25f9e4e4d3
#
_entry.id   f03c78c3ca36e53251e3de25f9e4e4d3
#
_cell.length_a   1.000
_cell.length_b   1.000
_cell.length_c   1.000
_cell.angle_alpha   90.00
_cell.angle_beta   90.00
_cell.angle_gamma   90.00
#
_symmetry.space_group_name_H-M   'P 1'
#
loop_
_entity.id
_entity.type
_entity.pdbx_description
1 polymer ?
#
loop_
_entity_poly.entity_id
_entity_poly.type
_entity_poly.pdbx_seq_one_letter_code
_entity_poly.pdbx_strand_id
1 'polypeptide(L)'
;MKRIVLFMVMISMVCIASYAQKAAEGTKVLVAYFSATGNTEKAAQQVASIVSGDLHKIQPEKSYTSADLNWRDKSSRSSVEMDDPTSRPAIIDDLKNLAEYDTVYLGFPIWWNQAPRLINTFLEKYD
;
A
#
# COMPACT_ATOMS: atom_id res chain seq x y z
N MET A 1 -55.01 -3.05 4.65
CA MET A 1 -53.91 -2.95 5.58
C MET A 1 -52.69 -3.84 5.23
N LYS A 2 -52.85 -5.09 4.92
CA LYS A 2 -51.73 -5.98 4.54
C LYS A 2 -50.92 -5.53 3.30
N ARG A 3 -51.55 -4.88 2.32
CA ARG A 3 -50.89 -4.38 1.10
C ARG A 3 -50.06 -3.14 1.33
N ILE A 4 -50.41 -2.28 2.30
CA ILE A 4 -49.67 -1.06 2.64
C ILE A 4 -48.37 -1.41 3.40
N VAL A 5 -48.40 -2.42 4.30
CA VAL A 5 -47.25 -2.88 5.04
C VAL A 5 -46.22 -3.53 4.10
N LEU A 6 -46.66 -4.30 3.10
CA LEU A 6 -45.77 -4.92 2.11
C LEU A 6 -45.09 -3.87 1.22
N PHE A 7 -45.79 -2.78 0.89
CA PHE A 7 -45.23 -1.69 0.09
C PHE A 7 -44.20 -0.86 0.86
N MET A 8 -44.39 -0.62 2.15
CA MET A 8 -43.43 0.05 3.02
C MET A 8 -42.16 -0.78 3.22
N VAL A 9 -42.25 -2.09 3.37
CA VAL A 9 -41.10 -2.99 3.51
C VAL A 9 -40.26 -3.02 2.22
N MET A 10 -40.93 -3.00 1.05
CA MET A 10 -40.23 -2.94 -0.24
C MET A 10 -39.50 -1.61 -0.46
N ILE A 11 -40.10 -0.47 -0.07
CA ILE A 11 -39.47 0.85 -0.20
C ILE A 11 -38.25 0.97 0.74
N SER A 12 -38.34 0.45 1.96
CA SER A 12 -37.21 0.44 2.89
C SER A 12 -36.09 -0.47 2.43
N MET A 13 -36.38 -1.62 1.81
CA MET A 13 -35.38 -2.52 1.23
C MET A 13 -34.65 -1.90 0.04
N VAL A 14 -35.36 -1.19 -0.84
CA VAL A 14 -34.78 -0.50 -1.99
C VAL A 14 -33.86 0.65 -1.54
N CYS A 15 -34.24 1.39 -0.50
CA CYS A 15 -33.38 2.43 0.06
C CYS A 15 -32.11 1.88 0.70
N ILE A 16 -32.19 0.76 1.44
CA ILE A 16 -31.02 0.13 2.05
C ILE A 16 -30.08 -0.42 0.97
N ALA A 17 -30.58 -1.04 -0.07
CA ALA A 17 -29.77 -1.51 -1.19
C ALA A 17 -29.08 -0.35 -1.93
N SER A 18 -29.76 0.79 -2.09
CA SER A 18 -29.17 1.98 -2.72
C SER A 18 -28.07 2.60 -1.85
N TYR A 19 -28.21 2.63 -0.55
CA TYR A 19 -27.15 3.10 0.35
C TYR A 19 -25.95 2.15 0.40
N ALA A 20 -26.17 0.84 0.42
CA ALA A 20 -25.11 -0.14 0.38
C ALA A 20 -24.34 -0.09 -0.95
N GLN A 21 -25.03 0.09 -2.07
CA GLN A 21 -24.44 0.21 -3.39
C GLN A 21 -23.64 1.51 -3.55
N LYS A 22 -24.11 2.62 -2.99
CA LYS A 22 -23.41 3.91 -2.99
C LYS A 22 -22.19 3.92 -2.08
N ALA A 23 -22.19 3.15 -0.99
CA ALA A 23 -21.02 2.95 -0.13
C ALA A 23 -19.97 2.03 -0.77
N ALA A 24 -20.34 1.15 -1.70
CA ALA A 24 -19.45 0.30 -2.46
C ALA A 24 -18.89 0.97 -3.73
N GLU A 25 -19.59 1.96 -4.27
CA GLU A 25 -19.14 2.77 -5.39
C GLU A 25 -18.27 3.91 -4.85
N GLY A 26 -16.93 3.74 -4.85
CA GLY A 26 -16.06 4.88 -4.76
C GLY A 26 -14.86 4.81 -3.81
N THR A 27 -14.62 3.72 -3.10
CA THR A 27 -13.38 3.62 -2.32
C THR A 27 -12.25 3.11 -3.22
N LYS A 28 -11.39 4.02 -3.66
CA LYS A 28 -10.22 3.68 -4.45
C LYS A 28 -9.06 3.36 -3.51
N VAL A 29 -8.53 2.14 -3.61
CA VAL A 29 -7.49 1.62 -2.71
C VAL A 29 -6.20 1.42 -3.47
N LEU A 30 -5.09 1.90 -2.92
CA LEU A 30 -3.74 1.65 -3.39
C LEU A 30 -3.02 0.70 -2.43
N VAL A 31 -2.31 -0.27 -2.97
CA VAL A 31 -1.35 -1.09 -2.22
C VAL A 31 0.04 -0.76 -2.75
N ALA A 32 0.73 0.15 -2.08
CA ALA A 32 2.11 0.52 -2.38
C ALA A 32 3.05 -0.37 -1.57
N TYR A 33 4.11 -0.88 -2.18
CA TYR A 33 5.02 -1.78 -1.50
C TYR A 33 6.46 -1.69 -2.02
N PHE A 34 7.39 -1.94 -1.11
CA PHE A 34 8.78 -2.27 -1.43
C PHE A 34 9.07 -3.72 -1.06
N SER A 35 9.72 -4.46 -1.95
CA SER A 35 10.13 -5.83 -1.72
C SER A 35 11.56 -6.04 -2.19
N ALA A 36 12.44 -6.46 -1.29
CA ALA A 36 13.83 -6.73 -1.60
C ALA A 36 14.06 -8.14 -2.18
N THR A 37 13.31 -9.13 -1.70
CA THR A 37 13.49 -10.55 -2.05
C THR A 37 12.24 -11.24 -2.59
N GLY A 38 11.13 -10.51 -2.74
CA GLY A 38 9.88 -11.01 -3.28
C GLY A 38 8.83 -11.41 -2.24
N ASN A 39 9.17 -11.49 -0.96
CA ASN A 39 8.22 -11.89 0.08
C ASN A 39 7.15 -10.83 0.32
N THR A 40 7.53 -9.57 0.46
CA THR A 40 6.59 -8.46 0.63
C THR A 40 5.71 -8.29 -0.63
N GLU A 41 6.28 -8.50 -1.82
CA GLU A 41 5.53 -8.47 -3.07
C GLU A 41 4.38 -9.48 -3.09
N LYS A 42 4.63 -10.72 -2.70
CA LYS A 42 3.59 -11.74 -2.59
C LYS A 42 2.49 -11.34 -1.61
N ALA A 43 2.86 -10.81 -0.45
CA ALA A 43 1.91 -10.33 0.54
C ALA A 43 1.09 -9.14 -0.01
N ALA A 44 1.73 -8.18 -0.67
CA ALA A 44 1.06 -7.04 -1.28
C ALA A 44 0.05 -7.45 -2.36
N GLN A 45 0.41 -8.43 -3.20
CA GLN A 45 -0.50 -9.00 -4.20
C GLN A 45 -1.74 -9.65 -3.56
N GLN A 46 -1.57 -10.37 -2.45
CA GLN A 46 -2.68 -10.94 -1.72
C GLN A 46 -3.60 -9.87 -1.12
N VAL A 47 -3.01 -8.85 -0.48
CA VAL A 47 -3.79 -7.72 0.06
C VAL A 47 -4.55 -7.01 -1.05
N ALA A 48 -3.91 -6.69 -2.16
CA ALA A 48 -4.55 -6.04 -3.30
C ALA A 48 -5.73 -6.84 -3.85
N SER A 49 -5.60 -8.17 -3.92
CA SER A 49 -6.68 -9.06 -4.34
C SER A 49 -7.87 -9.04 -3.38
N ILE A 50 -7.62 -9.00 -2.06
CA ILE A 50 -8.67 -8.99 -1.04
C ILE A 50 -9.42 -7.66 -1.02
N VAL A 51 -8.70 -6.53 -1.13
CA VAL A 51 -9.29 -5.18 -1.05
C VAL A 51 -9.69 -4.61 -2.41
N SER A 52 -9.50 -5.36 -3.49
CA SER A 52 -9.70 -4.89 -4.88
C SER A 52 -8.93 -3.60 -5.16
N GLY A 53 -7.68 -3.53 -4.68
CA GLY A 53 -6.81 -2.36 -4.79
C GLY A 53 -5.87 -2.43 -5.98
N ASP A 54 -5.39 -1.26 -6.39
CA ASP A 54 -4.31 -1.13 -7.36
C ASP A 54 -2.96 -1.40 -6.70
N LEU A 55 -2.04 -2.02 -7.41
CA LEU A 55 -0.67 -2.27 -6.95
C LEU A 55 0.28 -1.20 -7.46
N HIS A 56 1.16 -0.72 -6.56
CA HIS A 56 2.28 0.13 -6.91
C HIS A 56 3.56 -0.37 -6.26
N LYS A 57 4.54 -0.75 -7.07
CA LYS A 57 5.85 -1.15 -6.57
C LYS A 57 6.74 0.07 -6.37
N ILE A 58 7.15 0.31 -5.14
CA ILE A 58 8.16 1.32 -4.81
C ILE A 58 9.52 0.77 -5.25
N GLN A 59 10.10 1.36 -6.27
CA GLN A 59 11.36 0.90 -6.84
C GLN A 59 12.49 1.85 -6.47
N PRO A 60 13.59 1.35 -5.85
CA PRO A 60 14.79 2.15 -5.72
C PRO A 60 15.38 2.43 -7.11
N GLU A 61 15.93 3.62 -7.33
CA GLU A 61 16.64 3.95 -8.57
C GLU A 61 17.80 2.98 -8.83
N LYS A 62 18.48 2.57 -7.75
CA LYS A 62 19.51 1.54 -7.78
C LYS A 62 19.00 0.31 -7.03
N SER A 63 18.76 -0.78 -7.75
CA SER A 63 18.33 -2.04 -7.16
C SER A 63 19.32 -2.57 -6.12
N TYR A 64 18.81 -3.22 -5.08
CA TYR A 64 19.64 -3.87 -4.07
C TYR A 64 20.16 -5.20 -4.60
N THR A 65 21.47 -5.39 -4.55
CA THR A 65 22.12 -6.68 -4.82
C THR A 65 22.11 -7.56 -3.57
N SER A 66 22.49 -8.83 -3.71
CA SER A 66 22.65 -9.71 -2.56
C SER A 66 23.72 -9.20 -1.58
N ALA A 67 24.78 -8.58 -2.10
CA ALA A 67 25.81 -7.95 -1.27
C ALA A 67 25.26 -6.72 -0.53
N ASP A 68 24.43 -5.91 -1.18
CA ASP A 68 23.77 -4.75 -0.56
C ASP A 68 22.83 -5.16 0.59
N LEU A 69 22.23 -6.34 0.51
CA LEU A 69 21.31 -6.88 1.50
C LEU A 69 21.97 -7.70 2.62
N ASN A 70 23.29 -7.83 2.60
CA ASN A 70 24.01 -8.59 3.62
C ASN A 70 24.04 -7.85 4.97
N TRP A 71 23.03 -8.09 5.79
CA TRP A 71 22.86 -7.46 7.10
C TRP A 71 23.95 -7.78 8.12
N ARG A 72 24.76 -8.81 7.88
CA ARG A 72 25.93 -9.16 8.72
C ARG A 72 27.15 -8.31 8.40
N ASP A 73 27.20 -7.73 7.22
CA ASP A 73 28.24 -6.80 6.80
C ASP A 73 27.82 -5.36 7.13
N LYS A 74 28.50 -4.75 8.11
CA LYS A 74 28.22 -3.38 8.53
C LYS A 74 28.51 -2.34 7.43
N SER A 75 29.29 -2.69 6.43
CA SER A 75 29.60 -1.84 5.28
C SER A 75 28.64 -2.06 4.10
N SER A 76 27.73 -3.03 4.18
CA SER A 76 26.72 -3.23 3.15
C SER A 76 25.81 -2.02 3.03
N ARG A 77 25.25 -1.80 1.84
CA ARG A 77 24.38 -0.67 1.58
C ARG A 77 23.18 -0.61 2.55
N SER A 78 22.50 -1.71 2.76
CA SER A 78 21.36 -1.75 3.70
C SER A 78 21.78 -1.43 5.13
N SER A 79 22.93 -1.94 5.59
CA SER A 79 23.46 -1.64 6.93
C SER A 79 23.77 -0.15 7.10
N VAL A 80 24.47 0.44 6.13
CA VAL A 80 24.83 1.87 6.13
C VAL A 80 23.57 2.75 6.09
N GLU A 81 22.61 2.44 5.21
CA GLU A 81 21.36 3.19 5.13
C GLU A 81 20.55 3.12 6.43
N MET A 82 20.50 1.95 7.07
CA MET A 82 19.73 1.78 8.30
C MET A 82 20.39 2.39 9.53
N ASP A 83 21.72 2.46 9.55
CA ASP A 83 22.48 3.12 10.62
C ASP A 83 22.33 4.64 10.62
N ASP A 84 22.04 5.23 9.47
CA ASP A 84 21.78 6.66 9.31
C ASP A 84 20.27 6.95 9.21
N PRO A 85 19.65 7.51 10.27
CA PRO A 85 18.23 7.85 10.25
C PRO A 85 17.87 8.95 9.24
N THR A 86 18.84 9.70 8.73
CA THR A 86 18.63 10.75 7.72
C THR A 86 18.78 10.24 6.29
N SER A 87 19.20 8.99 6.10
CA SER A 87 19.36 8.39 4.77
C SER A 87 18.03 8.40 4.01
N ARG A 88 18.08 8.82 2.76
CA ARG A 88 16.93 8.87 1.83
C ARG A 88 17.33 8.28 0.49
N PRO A 89 17.38 6.94 0.37
CA PRO A 89 17.68 6.29 -0.90
C PRO A 89 16.70 6.76 -1.98
N ALA A 90 17.21 7.11 -3.15
CA ALA A 90 16.40 7.59 -4.26
C ALA A 90 15.48 6.48 -4.79
N ILE A 91 14.26 6.85 -5.11
CA ILE A 91 13.24 5.98 -5.70
C ILE A 91 12.79 6.52 -7.07
N ILE A 92 12.33 5.61 -7.92
CA ILE A 92 11.71 5.98 -9.19
C ILE A 92 10.39 6.69 -8.91
N ASP A 93 10.22 7.88 -9.49
CA ASP A 93 9.02 8.70 -9.35
C ASP A 93 8.00 8.38 -10.44
N ASP A 94 7.26 7.30 -10.24
CA ASP A 94 6.28 6.80 -11.20
C ASP A 94 4.86 6.67 -10.64
N LEU A 95 4.64 7.03 -9.38
CA LEU A 95 3.31 7.08 -8.79
C LEU A 95 2.60 8.37 -9.19
N LYS A 96 1.59 8.22 -10.04
CA LYS A 96 0.73 9.32 -10.48
C LYS A 96 -0.63 9.20 -9.79
N ASN A 97 -1.30 10.33 -9.64
CA ASN A 97 -2.69 10.37 -9.18
C ASN A 97 -2.92 9.81 -7.75
N LEU A 98 -1.94 9.95 -6.85
CA LEU A 98 -2.11 9.51 -5.46
C LEU A 98 -3.38 10.10 -4.81
N ALA A 99 -3.72 11.35 -5.14
CA ALA A 99 -4.91 12.04 -4.62
C ALA A 99 -6.25 11.37 -5.03
N GLU A 100 -6.25 10.46 -5.99
CA GLU A 100 -7.44 9.71 -6.38
C GLU A 100 -7.76 8.53 -5.42
N TYR A 101 -6.82 8.18 -4.55
CA TYR A 101 -7.00 7.06 -3.62
C TYR A 101 -7.49 7.55 -2.27
N ASP A 102 -8.47 6.83 -1.72
CA ASP A 102 -9.03 7.09 -0.39
C ASP A 102 -8.25 6.38 0.72
N THR A 103 -7.60 5.27 0.36
CA THR A 103 -6.84 4.44 1.29
C THR A 103 -5.56 3.94 0.63
N VAL A 104 -4.46 4.01 1.36
CA VAL A 104 -3.18 3.45 0.96
C VAL A 104 -2.71 2.40 1.96
N TYR A 105 -2.55 1.18 1.50
CA TYR A 105 -1.81 0.14 2.24
C TYR A 105 -0.35 0.22 1.87
N LEU A 106 0.53 0.27 2.86
CA LEU A 106 1.97 0.37 2.64
C LEU A 106 2.66 -0.90 3.14
N GLY A 107 3.23 -1.66 2.22
CA GLY A 107 3.94 -2.92 2.49
C GLY A 107 5.46 -2.77 2.40
N PHE A 108 6.17 -3.29 3.38
CA PHE A 108 7.64 -3.27 3.39
C PHE A 108 8.23 -4.40 4.25
N PRO A 109 9.46 -4.84 3.98
CA PRO A 109 10.16 -5.75 4.87
C PRO A 109 10.62 -5.02 6.14
N ILE A 110 10.72 -5.75 7.23
CA ILE A 110 11.28 -5.19 8.47
C ILE A 110 12.80 -5.33 8.47
N TRP A 111 13.49 -4.20 8.49
CA TRP A 111 14.94 -4.12 8.60
C TRP A 111 15.33 -3.50 9.95
N TRP A 112 16.10 -4.22 10.78
CA TRP A 112 16.48 -3.76 12.14
C TRP A 112 15.32 -3.20 12.96
N ASN A 113 14.18 -3.91 12.95
CA ASN A 113 12.92 -3.52 13.63
C ASN A 113 12.29 -2.21 13.11
N GLN A 114 12.65 -1.76 11.93
CA GLN A 114 12.16 -0.52 11.32
C GLN A 114 11.79 -0.76 9.84
N ALA A 115 11.11 0.21 9.24
CA ALA A 115 10.97 0.27 7.80
C ALA A 115 12.31 0.61 7.14
N PRO A 116 12.61 0.06 5.95
CA PRO A 116 13.76 0.50 5.16
C PRO A 116 13.71 2.01 4.87
N ARG A 117 14.85 2.67 4.83
CA ARG A 117 14.92 4.13 4.66
C ARG A 117 14.28 4.66 3.37
N LEU A 118 14.21 3.84 2.31
CA LEU A 118 13.49 4.26 1.11
C LEU A 118 11.98 4.44 1.33
N ILE A 119 11.41 3.85 2.37
CA ILE A 119 10.01 4.11 2.75
C ILE A 119 9.86 5.53 3.27
N ASN A 120 10.85 6.05 4.01
CA ASN A 120 10.87 7.45 4.39
C ASN A 120 10.94 8.36 3.15
N THR A 121 11.77 8.01 2.17
CA THR A 121 11.82 8.72 0.89
C THR A 121 10.45 8.76 0.20
N PHE A 122 9.76 7.61 0.16
CA PHE A 122 8.43 7.51 -0.44
C PHE A 122 7.41 8.39 0.30
N LEU A 123 7.35 8.29 1.62
CA LEU A 123 6.39 9.05 2.41
C LEU A 123 6.63 10.57 2.29
N GLU A 124 7.87 11.02 2.33
CA GLU A 124 8.20 12.45 2.21
C GLU A 124 7.94 13.00 0.80
N LYS A 125 8.04 12.15 -0.23
CA LYS A 125 7.80 12.54 -1.61
C LYS A 125 6.31 12.70 -1.94
N TYR A 126 5.47 11.91 -1.31
CA TYR A 126 4.04 11.81 -1.60
C TYR A 126 3.16 12.23 -0.42
N ASP A 127 3.68 13.00 0.52
CA ASP A 127 2.94 13.57 1.64
C ASP A 127 1.97 14.69 1.22
#